data_ae384ebf533d9fc8f75304e321e023b1
#
_entry.id   ae384ebf533d9fc8f75304e321e023b1
#
_cell.length_a   1.000
_cell.length_b   1.000
_cell.length_c   1.000
_cell.angle_alpha   90.00
_cell.angle_beta   90.00
_cell.angle_gamma   90.00
#
_symmetry.space_group_name_H-M   'P 1'
#
loop_
_entity.id
_entity.type
_entity.pdbx_description
1 polymer ?
#
loop_
_entity_poly.entity_id
_entity_poly.type
_entity_poly.pdbx_seq_one_letter_code
_entity_poly.pdbx_strand_id
1 'polypeptide(L)'
;LASSAASDVYKRQIMILVSLLGGFLAGRLAAVNKDTLDGINWDNIWSIVADTLPIAYGVLMLTVFVVSFVMYGKIKRAISGWDGEDEDVIADIERKISTASYLPCVAVFMGFVLFPVCIYAIDRAYGDDGGMVMAIVSELVFVISLALYCVAEKLVIDEEKKLNPEKCGNIFDMHFRRDWESTSDEAELTMIAKSSKKGFMSGIKVGFVMWILMFMSMFAFGTGVMPVLAVGVILLVMYVAYGREFRKLQK
;
A
#
# COMPACT_ATOMS: atom_id res chain seq x y z
N LEU A 1 -28.12 -5.14 -18.70
CA LEU A 1 -26.73 -4.66 -18.88
C LEU A 1 -26.67 -3.14 -19.09
N ALA A 2 -27.55 -2.51 -19.91
CA ALA A 2 -27.56 -1.07 -20.15
C ALA A 2 -27.96 -0.26 -18.89
N SER A 3 -28.90 -0.75 -18.07
CA SER A 3 -29.35 -0.12 -16.82
C SER A 3 -28.25 -0.09 -15.75
N SER A 4 -27.43 -1.13 -15.65
CA SER A 4 -26.28 -1.18 -14.71
C SER A 4 -25.18 -0.20 -15.11
N ALA A 5 -24.86 -0.11 -16.40
CA ALA A 5 -23.85 0.82 -16.90
C ALA A 5 -24.27 2.30 -16.71
N ALA A 6 -25.54 2.63 -16.94
CA ALA A 6 -26.08 3.98 -16.69
C ALA A 6 -26.03 4.34 -15.20
N SER A 7 -26.38 3.41 -14.30
CA SER A 7 -26.27 3.60 -12.85
C SER A 7 -24.82 3.88 -12.41
N ASP A 8 -23.84 3.20 -13.00
CA ASP A 8 -22.44 3.39 -12.65
C ASP A 8 -21.87 4.73 -13.17
N VAL A 9 -22.35 5.21 -14.31
CA VAL A 9 -22.01 6.54 -14.83
C VAL A 9 -22.59 7.64 -13.92
N TYR A 10 -23.84 7.50 -13.49
CA TYR A 10 -24.47 8.44 -12.55
C TYR A 10 -23.75 8.50 -11.19
N LYS A 11 -23.37 7.35 -10.64
CA LYS A 11 -22.61 7.28 -9.38
C LYS A 11 -21.25 8.00 -9.51
N ARG A 12 -20.57 7.86 -10.66
CA ARG A 12 -19.30 8.56 -10.92
C ARG A 12 -19.49 10.07 -11.02
N GLN A 13 -20.52 10.54 -11.69
CA GLN A 13 -20.83 11.97 -11.80
C GLN A 13 -21.19 12.57 -10.46
N ILE A 14 -22.00 11.89 -9.64
CA ILE A 14 -22.33 12.31 -8.28
C ILE A 14 -21.06 12.37 -7.40
N MET A 15 -20.16 11.38 -7.51
CA MET A 15 -18.94 11.34 -6.75
C MET A 15 -17.99 12.51 -7.11
N ILE A 16 -17.90 12.85 -8.39
CA ILE A 16 -17.14 14.03 -8.86
C ILE A 16 -17.76 15.33 -8.33
N LEU A 17 -19.08 15.48 -8.43
CA LEU A 17 -19.80 16.65 -7.91
C LEU A 17 -19.65 16.82 -6.40
N VAL A 18 -19.78 15.73 -5.64
CA VAL A 18 -19.60 15.73 -4.18
C VAL A 18 -18.15 16.07 -3.81
N SER A 19 -17.18 15.58 -4.56
CA SER A 19 -15.76 15.89 -4.33
C SER A 19 -15.45 17.36 -4.64
N LEU A 20 -16.01 17.91 -5.71
CA LEU A 20 -15.85 19.32 -6.07
C LEU A 20 -16.52 20.25 -5.04
N LEU A 21 -17.76 19.94 -4.63
CA LEU A 21 -18.47 20.67 -3.59
C LEU A 21 -17.78 20.56 -2.22
N GLY A 22 -17.34 19.37 -1.84
CA GLY A 22 -16.59 19.13 -0.61
C GLY A 22 -15.27 19.91 -0.58
N GLY A 23 -14.54 19.90 -1.69
CA GLY A 23 -13.30 20.68 -1.84
C GLY A 23 -13.54 22.18 -1.78
N PHE A 24 -14.58 22.68 -2.46
CA PHE A 24 -14.96 24.10 -2.40
C PHE A 24 -15.37 24.53 -0.98
N LEU A 25 -16.18 23.72 -0.29
CA LEU A 25 -16.58 23.98 1.09
C LEU A 25 -15.40 23.92 2.05
N ALA A 26 -14.51 22.94 1.91
CA ALA A 26 -13.29 22.83 2.71
C ALA A 26 -12.37 24.04 2.51
N GLY A 27 -12.18 24.48 1.26
CA GLY A 27 -11.40 25.68 0.95
C GLY A 27 -12.02 26.96 1.53
N ARG A 28 -13.35 27.08 1.51
CA ARG A 28 -14.05 28.20 2.14
C ARG A 28 -13.97 28.14 3.66
N LEU A 29 -14.12 26.96 4.26
CA LEU A 29 -13.97 26.77 5.71
C LEU A 29 -12.53 27.05 6.17
N ALA A 30 -11.52 26.64 5.42
CA ALA A 30 -10.13 26.97 5.71
C ALA A 30 -9.86 28.49 5.62
N ALA A 31 -10.45 29.16 4.64
CA ALA A 31 -10.32 30.61 4.50
C ALA A 31 -11.04 31.40 5.63
N VAL A 32 -12.18 30.87 6.09
CA VAL A 32 -12.97 31.51 7.19
C VAL A 32 -12.34 31.22 8.56
N ASN A 33 -11.68 30.08 8.75
CA ASN A 33 -11.11 29.67 10.04
C ASN A 33 -9.59 29.91 10.12
N LYS A 34 -9.04 30.81 9.33
CA LYS A 34 -7.61 31.10 9.36
C LYS A 34 -7.16 31.51 10.77
N ASP A 35 -7.91 32.36 11.44
CA ASP A 35 -7.63 32.81 12.82
C ASP A 35 -7.69 31.63 13.83
N THR A 36 -8.53 30.64 13.59
CA THR A 36 -8.64 29.45 14.44
C THR A 36 -7.44 28.49 14.20
N LEU A 37 -6.96 28.40 12.95
CA LEU A 37 -5.78 27.60 12.61
C LEU A 37 -4.49 28.27 13.12
N ASP A 38 -4.44 29.58 13.11
CA ASP A 38 -3.32 30.37 13.67
C ASP A 38 -3.25 30.28 15.21
N GLY A 39 -4.35 29.89 15.89
CA GLY A 39 -4.39 29.59 17.32
C GLY A 39 -3.87 28.18 17.69
N ILE A 40 -3.62 27.31 16.72
CA ILE A 40 -3.08 25.97 16.97
C ILE A 40 -1.57 26.07 17.13
N ASN A 41 -1.06 25.56 18.25
CA ASN A 41 0.39 25.43 18.46
C ASN A 41 0.94 24.24 17.67
N TRP A 42 1.24 24.48 16.39
CA TRP A 42 1.78 23.47 15.48
C TRP A 42 3.12 22.91 15.93
N ASP A 43 3.97 23.72 16.56
CA ASP A 43 5.29 23.30 17.02
C ASP A 43 5.15 22.24 18.15
N ASN A 44 4.19 22.44 19.04
CA ASN A 44 3.89 21.44 20.07
C ASN A 44 3.32 20.15 19.48
N ILE A 45 2.47 20.24 18.44
CA ILE A 45 1.96 19.05 17.75
C ILE A 45 3.09 18.28 17.08
N TRP A 46 3.97 18.98 16.35
CA TRP A 46 5.09 18.35 15.67
C TRP A 46 6.08 17.73 16.65
N SER A 47 6.33 18.33 17.81
CA SER A 47 7.17 17.76 18.85
C SER A 47 6.57 16.45 19.40
N ILE A 48 5.28 16.40 19.70
CA ILE A 48 4.61 15.17 20.15
C ILE A 48 4.68 14.08 19.06
N VAL A 49 4.44 14.44 17.80
CA VAL A 49 4.51 13.50 16.67
C VAL A 49 5.93 12.99 16.48
N ALA A 50 6.93 13.85 16.56
CA ALA A 50 8.34 13.49 16.43
C ALA A 50 8.81 12.51 17.51
N ASP A 51 8.28 12.64 18.73
CA ASP A 51 8.63 11.77 19.85
C ASP A 51 7.90 10.43 19.83
N THR A 52 6.64 10.43 19.37
CA THR A 52 5.78 9.25 19.53
C THR A 52 5.70 8.41 18.25
N LEU A 53 5.64 9.04 17.07
CA LEU A 53 5.42 8.34 15.82
C LEU A 53 6.54 7.35 15.44
N PRO A 54 7.84 7.67 15.60
CA PRO A 54 8.91 6.72 15.31
C PRO A 54 8.83 5.45 16.16
N ILE A 55 8.47 5.61 17.44
CA ILE A 55 8.31 4.49 18.38
C ILE A 55 7.10 3.65 17.98
N ALA A 56 5.96 4.28 17.73
CA ALA A 56 4.74 3.60 17.30
C ALA A 56 4.95 2.86 15.97
N TYR A 57 5.66 3.47 15.03
CA TYR A 57 6.06 2.85 13.77
C TYR A 57 6.93 1.61 14.00
N GLY A 58 7.96 1.70 14.84
CA GLY A 58 8.81 0.56 15.17
C GLY A 58 8.05 -0.58 15.83
N VAL A 59 7.16 -0.30 16.79
CA VAL A 59 6.30 -1.28 17.45
C VAL A 59 5.35 -1.95 16.46
N LEU A 60 4.74 -1.17 15.56
CA LEU A 60 3.85 -1.69 14.51
C LEU A 60 4.59 -2.67 13.60
N MET A 61 5.77 -2.28 13.09
CA MET A 61 6.58 -3.14 12.22
C MET A 61 7.01 -4.41 12.93
N LEU A 62 7.53 -4.30 14.14
CA LEU A 62 7.92 -5.45 14.94
C LEU A 62 6.73 -6.42 15.14
N THR A 63 5.56 -5.90 15.48
CA THR A 63 4.36 -6.71 15.70
C THR A 63 3.97 -7.48 14.43
N VAL A 64 3.92 -6.81 13.27
CA VAL A 64 3.54 -7.45 12.00
C VAL A 64 4.54 -8.55 11.63
N PHE A 65 5.85 -8.30 11.74
CA PHE A 65 6.85 -9.31 11.40
C PHE A 65 6.85 -10.48 12.38
N VAL A 66 6.66 -10.25 13.67
CA VAL A 66 6.50 -11.34 14.65
C VAL A 66 5.30 -12.21 14.30
N VAL A 67 4.14 -11.60 14.00
CA VAL A 67 2.95 -12.34 13.56
C VAL A 67 3.22 -13.13 12.28
N SER A 68 3.90 -12.54 11.30
CA SER A 68 4.24 -13.20 10.03
C SER A 68 5.14 -14.41 10.23
N PHE A 69 6.18 -14.30 11.07
CA PHE A 69 7.06 -15.43 11.37
C PHE A 69 6.37 -16.53 12.21
N VAL A 70 5.45 -16.16 13.10
CA VAL A 70 4.62 -17.13 13.83
C VAL A 70 3.69 -17.87 12.85
N MET A 71 3.10 -17.16 11.88
CA MET A 71 2.27 -17.76 10.83
C MET A 71 3.10 -18.70 9.95
N TYR A 72 4.28 -18.28 9.51
CA TYR A 72 5.22 -19.15 8.79
C TYR A 72 5.49 -20.45 9.56
N GLY A 73 5.78 -20.38 10.86
CA GLY A 73 6.00 -21.56 11.69
C GLY A 73 4.77 -22.50 11.75
N LYS A 74 3.55 -21.96 11.72
CA LYS A 74 2.32 -22.76 11.65
C LYS A 74 2.13 -23.40 10.27
N ILE A 75 2.39 -22.66 9.19
CA ILE A 75 2.32 -23.16 7.81
C ILE A 75 3.29 -24.33 7.64
N LYS A 76 4.55 -24.16 8.03
CA LYS A 76 5.57 -25.20 7.94
C LYS A 76 5.15 -26.50 8.66
N ARG A 77 4.57 -26.39 9.86
CA ARG A 77 4.08 -27.55 10.62
C ARG A 77 2.87 -28.20 9.94
N ALA A 78 1.94 -27.40 9.41
CA ALA A 78 0.75 -27.90 8.72
C ALA A 78 1.15 -28.67 7.45
N ILE A 79 2.07 -28.13 6.65
CA ILE A 79 2.59 -28.82 5.46
C ILE A 79 3.31 -30.13 5.83
N SER A 80 4.11 -30.11 6.90
CA SER A 80 4.85 -31.32 7.33
C SER A 80 3.95 -32.42 7.91
N GLY A 81 2.74 -32.08 8.35
CA GLY A 81 1.76 -33.01 8.90
C GLY A 81 0.64 -33.41 7.94
N TRP A 82 0.64 -32.82 6.73
CA TRP A 82 -0.37 -33.14 5.73
C TRP A 82 -0.05 -34.45 5.01
N ASP A 83 -1.06 -35.30 4.88
CA ASP A 83 -0.96 -36.64 4.30
C ASP A 83 -1.12 -36.67 2.76
N GLY A 84 -1.47 -35.53 2.16
CA GLY A 84 -1.67 -35.40 0.71
C GLY A 84 -3.09 -35.69 0.22
N GLU A 85 -4.04 -36.02 1.09
CA GLU A 85 -5.39 -36.48 0.68
C GLU A 85 -6.50 -35.51 1.05
N ASP A 86 -6.38 -34.72 2.14
CA ASP A 86 -7.44 -33.85 2.66
C ASP A 86 -7.45 -32.48 1.95
N GLU A 87 -8.47 -32.28 1.08
CA GLU A 87 -8.65 -31.03 0.32
C GLU A 87 -9.00 -29.83 1.22
N ASP A 88 -9.69 -30.02 2.34
CA ASP A 88 -10.03 -28.93 3.26
C ASP A 88 -8.79 -28.40 3.99
N VAL A 89 -7.88 -29.31 4.31
CA VAL A 89 -6.61 -28.97 4.97
C VAL A 89 -5.71 -28.17 4.02
N ILE A 90 -5.59 -28.56 2.74
CA ILE A 90 -4.79 -27.81 1.77
C ILE A 90 -5.37 -26.40 1.54
N ALA A 91 -6.69 -26.25 1.42
CA ALA A 91 -7.33 -24.96 1.26
C ALA A 91 -7.08 -24.02 2.47
N ASP A 92 -7.01 -24.55 3.69
CA ASP A 92 -6.67 -23.77 4.88
C ASP A 92 -5.19 -23.37 4.89
N ILE A 93 -4.29 -24.26 4.45
CA ILE A 93 -2.85 -23.97 4.31
C ILE A 93 -2.63 -22.85 3.29
N GLU A 94 -3.24 -22.95 2.11
CA GLU A 94 -3.13 -21.92 1.04
C GLU A 94 -3.65 -20.55 1.51
N ARG A 95 -4.73 -20.51 2.26
CA ARG A 95 -5.25 -19.26 2.86
C ARG A 95 -4.25 -18.66 3.86
N LYS A 96 -3.60 -19.49 4.67
CA LYS A 96 -2.55 -19.05 5.60
C LYS A 96 -1.32 -18.54 4.87
N ILE A 97 -0.90 -19.21 3.80
CA ILE A 97 0.19 -18.78 2.91
C ILE A 97 -0.12 -17.40 2.34
N SER A 98 -1.28 -17.24 1.72
CA SER A 98 -1.73 -15.95 1.17
C SER A 98 -1.73 -14.83 2.22
N THR A 99 -2.19 -15.11 3.45
CA THR A 99 -2.18 -14.12 4.53
C THR A 99 -0.76 -13.81 5.01
N ALA A 100 0.12 -14.81 5.09
CA ALA A 100 1.49 -14.65 5.53
C ALA A 100 2.34 -13.83 4.55
N SER A 101 2.06 -13.88 3.25
CA SER A 101 2.66 -12.99 2.24
C SER A 101 2.03 -11.60 2.24
N TYR A 102 0.70 -11.50 2.43
CA TYR A 102 -0.01 -10.24 2.37
C TYR A 102 0.38 -9.28 3.50
N LEU A 103 0.49 -9.76 4.74
CA LEU A 103 0.74 -8.92 5.92
C LEU A 103 2.08 -8.16 5.86
N PRO A 104 3.23 -8.81 5.57
CA PRO A 104 4.51 -8.10 5.44
C PRO A 104 4.51 -7.10 4.29
N CYS A 105 3.86 -7.43 3.18
CA CYS A 105 3.72 -6.55 2.03
C CYS A 105 2.99 -5.25 2.40
N VAL A 106 1.83 -5.35 3.07
CA VAL A 106 1.09 -4.18 3.55
C VAL A 106 1.93 -3.37 4.54
N ALA A 107 2.64 -4.03 5.47
CA ALA A 107 3.50 -3.34 6.43
C ALA A 107 4.58 -2.51 5.75
N VAL A 108 5.26 -3.05 4.73
CA VAL A 108 6.27 -2.31 3.97
C VAL A 108 5.66 -1.10 3.26
N PHE A 109 4.50 -1.25 2.62
CA PHE A 109 3.82 -0.09 2.02
C PHE A 109 3.39 0.96 3.06
N MET A 110 2.97 0.55 4.25
CA MET A 110 2.77 1.48 5.37
C MET A 110 4.07 2.17 5.77
N GLY A 111 5.19 1.47 5.74
CA GLY A 111 6.52 2.03 5.96
C GLY A 111 6.86 3.16 5.00
N PHE A 112 6.56 3.01 3.71
CA PHE A 112 6.73 4.08 2.71
C PHE A 112 5.88 5.33 3.01
N VAL A 113 4.79 5.19 3.74
CA VAL A 113 3.96 6.33 4.19
C VAL A 113 4.46 6.90 5.50
N LEU A 114 4.71 6.05 6.51
CA LEU A 114 5.04 6.49 7.88
C LEU A 114 6.46 7.03 8.00
N PHE A 115 7.44 6.42 7.35
CA PHE A 115 8.83 6.83 7.42
C PHE A 115 9.05 8.30 7.00
N PRO A 116 8.57 8.77 5.84
CA PRO A 116 8.71 10.19 5.48
C PRO A 116 8.00 11.13 6.45
N VAL A 117 6.86 10.70 7.04
CA VAL A 117 6.15 11.50 8.04
C VAL A 117 6.96 11.60 9.32
N CYS A 118 7.63 10.51 9.76
CA CYS A 118 8.55 10.56 10.90
C CYS A 118 9.69 11.56 10.66
N ILE A 119 10.37 11.46 9.52
CA ILE A 119 11.49 12.35 9.18
C ILE A 119 11.02 13.81 9.13
N TYR A 120 9.89 14.08 8.48
CA TYR A 120 9.33 15.44 8.41
C TYR A 120 8.98 16.00 9.80
N ALA A 121 8.36 15.17 10.67
CA ALA A 121 8.00 15.59 12.02
C ALA A 121 9.23 15.92 12.88
N ILE A 122 10.29 15.11 12.75
CA ILE A 122 11.55 15.30 13.47
C ILE A 122 12.23 16.60 13.01
N ASP A 123 12.31 16.82 11.69
CA ASP A 123 12.88 18.04 11.12
C ASP A 123 12.12 19.29 11.59
N ARG A 124 10.79 19.24 11.60
CA ARG A 124 9.94 20.35 12.05
C ARG A 124 10.03 20.63 13.56
N ALA A 125 10.24 19.58 14.37
CA ALA A 125 10.30 19.71 15.82
C ALA A 125 11.68 20.16 16.33
N TYR A 126 12.75 19.66 15.73
CA TYR A 126 14.10 19.79 16.28
C TYR A 126 15.06 20.56 15.38
N GLY A 127 14.75 20.72 14.07
CA GLY A 127 15.65 21.37 13.11
C GLY A 127 17.04 20.68 13.05
N ASP A 128 18.04 21.47 12.79
CA ASP A 128 19.44 20.98 12.66
C ASP A 128 20.09 20.58 14.00
N ASP A 129 19.56 21.04 15.14
CA ASP A 129 20.21 20.92 16.43
C ASP A 129 19.79 19.68 17.24
N GLY A 130 18.80 18.90 16.75
CA GLY A 130 18.27 17.77 17.52
C GLY A 130 17.61 16.70 16.64
N GLY A 131 17.08 15.66 17.30
CA GLY A 131 16.30 14.61 16.61
C GLY A 131 17.10 13.58 15.80
N MET A 132 18.42 13.72 15.66
CA MET A 132 19.26 12.81 14.87
C MET A 132 19.10 11.35 15.30
N VAL A 133 18.99 11.08 16.58
CA VAL A 133 18.81 9.71 17.10
C VAL A 133 17.48 9.13 16.62
N MET A 134 16.38 9.89 16.70
CA MET A 134 15.06 9.45 16.26
C MET A 134 14.99 9.30 14.73
N ALA A 135 15.70 10.14 13.99
CA ALA A 135 15.82 10.01 12.53
C ALA A 135 16.54 8.71 12.16
N ILE A 136 17.69 8.43 12.76
CA ILE A 136 18.44 7.18 12.55
C ILE A 136 17.60 5.96 12.95
N VAL A 137 16.88 6.01 14.06
CA VAL A 137 15.98 4.91 14.48
C VAL A 137 14.90 4.68 13.43
N SER A 138 14.26 5.73 12.93
CA SER A 138 13.22 5.63 11.90
C SER A 138 13.76 5.03 10.61
N GLU A 139 14.95 5.42 10.19
CA GLU A 139 15.64 4.90 9.01
C GLU A 139 15.99 3.42 9.19
N LEU A 140 16.57 3.05 10.34
CA LEU A 140 16.88 1.66 10.65
C LEU A 140 15.63 0.78 10.68
N VAL A 141 14.53 1.24 11.28
CA VAL A 141 13.24 0.52 11.25
C VAL A 141 12.78 0.30 9.82
N PHE A 142 12.88 1.31 8.96
CA PHE A 142 12.48 1.20 7.55
C PHE A 142 13.34 0.19 6.79
N VAL A 143 14.67 0.31 6.87
CA VAL A 143 15.61 -0.58 6.16
C VAL A 143 15.50 -2.02 6.66
N ILE A 144 15.41 -2.23 7.98
CA ILE A 144 15.23 -3.56 8.58
C ILE A 144 13.90 -4.15 8.14
N SER A 145 12.83 -3.36 8.06
CA SER A 145 11.52 -3.82 7.58
C SER A 145 11.56 -4.31 6.14
N LEU A 146 12.29 -3.63 5.25
CA LEU A 146 12.51 -4.09 3.87
C LEU A 146 13.27 -5.42 3.83
N ALA A 147 14.30 -5.56 4.63
CA ALA A 147 15.07 -6.81 4.70
C ALA A 147 14.22 -7.96 5.25
N LEU A 148 13.46 -7.74 6.33
CA LEU A 148 12.57 -8.73 6.93
C LEU A 148 11.43 -9.13 5.97
N TYR A 149 10.92 -8.20 5.18
CA TYR A 149 9.95 -8.50 4.12
C TYR A 149 10.53 -9.49 3.10
N CYS A 150 11.72 -9.22 2.56
CA CYS A 150 12.35 -10.13 1.61
C CYS A 150 12.58 -11.53 2.21
N VAL A 151 12.96 -11.61 3.49
CA VAL A 151 13.13 -12.90 4.18
C VAL A 151 11.79 -13.61 4.38
N ALA A 152 10.76 -12.89 4.84
CA ALA A 152 9.43 -13.46 5.08
C ALA A 152 8.82 -14.02 3.79
N GLU A 153 8.87 -13.24 2.70
CA GLU A 153 8.38 -13.67 1.39
C GLU A 153 9.13 -14.91 0.87
N LYS A 154 10.47 -14.90 0.97
CA LYS A 154 11.27 -16.06 0.56
C LYS A 154 10.85 -17.32 1.32
N LEU A 155 10.71 -17.24 2.62
CA LEU A 155 10.35 -18.39 3.45
C LEU A 155 8.97 -18.94 3.11
N VAL A 156 7.99 -18.05 2.88
CA VAL A 156 6.61 -18.45 2.52
C VAL A 156 6.58 -19.10 1.14
N ILE A 157 7.25 -18.51 0.14
CA ILE A 157 7.33 -19.04 -1.22
C ILE A 157 8.06 -20.39 -1.26
N ASP A 158 9.11 -20.56 -0.45
CA ASP A 158 9.81 -21.85 -0.35
C ASP A 158 8.90 -22.96 0.23
N GLU A 159 7.96 -22.63 1.15
CA GLU A 159 6.96 -23.59 1.64
C GLU A 159 5.85 -23.85 0.60
N GLU A 160 5.40 -22.83 -0.14
CA GLU A 160 4.41 -22.98 -1.20
C GLU A 160 4.90 -23.90 -2.32
N LYS A 161 6.19 -23.83 -2.67
CA LYS A 161 6.81 -24.78 -3.63
C LYS A 161 6.86 -26.22 -3.16
N LYS A 162 6.74 -26.49 -1.87
CA LYS A 162 6.64 -27.86 -1.36
C LYS A 162 5.25 -28.44 -1.60
N LEU A 163 4.20 -27.60 -1.56
CA LEU A 163 2.83 -27.98 -1.89
C LEU A 163 2.64 -28.13 -3.40
N ASN A 164 3.22 -27.21 -4.16
CA ASN A 164 3.09 -27.12 -5.62
C ASN A 164 4.49 -27.20 -6.26
N PRO A 165 5.07 -28.40 -6.44
CA PRO A 165 6.44 -28.58 -6.94
C PRO A 165 6.67 -28.05 -8.37
N GLU A 166 5.60 -27.85 -9.15
CA GLU A 166 5.65 -27.25 -10.48
C GLU A 166 5.92 -25.74 -10.44
N LYS A 167 5.70 -25.07 -9.31
CA LYS A 167 5.92 -23.63 -9.18
C LYS A 167 7.40 -23.28 -9.32
N CYS A 168 7.68 -22.41 -10.28
CA CYS A 168 9.02 -21.93 -10.59
C CYS A 168 9.17 -20.45 -10.25
N GLY A 169 10.43 -20.00 -10.11
CA GLY A 169 10.79 -18.61 -9.87
C GLY A 169 11.59 -18.42 -8.58
N ASN A 170 12.45 -17.42 -8.58
CA ASN A 170 13.20 -17.01 -7.39
C ASN A 170 12.81 -15.56 -7.08
N ILE A 171 12.38 -15.29 -5.84
CA ILE A 171 11.92 -13.95 -5.42
C ILE A 171 12.95 -12.85 -5.65
N PHE A 172 14.24 -13.19 -5.66
CA PHE A 172 15.31 -12.24 -5.93
C PHE A 172 15.59 -12.04 -7.43
N ASP A 173 14.87 -12.75 -8.32
CA ASP A 173 14.97 -12.58 -9.76
C ASP A 173 13.94 -11.54 -10.23
N MET A 174 14.38 -10.64 -11.11
CA MET A 174 13.48 -9.64 -11.74
C MET A 174 12.40 -10.28 -12.60
N HIS A 175 12.59 -11.54 -13.03
CA HIS A 175 11.63 -12.31 -13.82
C HIS A 175 10.70 -13.17 -12.97
N PHE A 176 10.87 -13.17 -11.65
CA PHE A 176 10.09 -13.98 -10.70
C PHE A 176 8.59 -14.03 -11.03
N ARG A 177 7.98 -12.87 -11.21
CA ARG A 177 6.55 -12.79 -11.48
C ARG A 177 6.14 -13.50 -12.76
N ARG A 178 6.93 -13.35 -13.83
CA ARG A 178 6.67 -14.02 -15.12
C ARG A 178 6.82 -15.53 -14.99
N ASP A 179 7.86 -15.97 -14.30
CA ASP A 179 8.16 -17.40 -14.13
C ASP A 179 7.09 -18.07 -13.25
N TRP A 180 6.63 -17.36 -12.19
CA TRP A 180 5.54 -17.78 -11.33
C TRP A 180 4.22 -17.90 -12.09
N GLU A 181 3.82 -16.85 -12.83
CA GLU A 181 2.61 -16.85 -13.63
C GLU A 181 2.62 -17.92 -14.73
N SER A 182 3.79 -18.23 -15.32
CA SER A 182 3.92 -19.27 -16.35
C SER A 182 3.68 -20.69 -15.84
N THR A 183 3.79 -20.90 -14.53
CA THR A 183 3.55 -22.18 -13.84
C THR A 183 2.25 -22.19 -13.04
N SER A 184 1.44 -21.14 -13.18
CA SER A 184 0.13 -21.04 -12.53
C SER A 184 -0.95 -21.67 -13.40
N ASP A 185 -1.93 -22.32 -12.77
CA ASP A 185 -3.08 -22.88 -13.46
C ASP A 185 -4.10 -21.80 -13.87
N GLU A 186 -5.13 -22.20 -14.63
CA GLU A 186 -6.15 -21.27 -15.13
C GLU A 186 -6.97 -20.62 -14.01
N ALA A 187 -7.20 -21.33 -12.91
CA ALA A 187 -7.93 -20.82 -11.75
C ALA A 187 -7.12 -19.72 -11.04
N GLU A 188 -5.84 -19.96 -10.79
CA GLU A 188 -4.92 -18.97 -10.22
C GLU A 188 -4.75 -17.75 -11.12
N LEU A 189 -4.51 -17.95 -12.42
CA LEU A 189 -4.42 -16.83 -13.39
C LEU A 189 -5.69 -15.99 -13.40
N THR A 190 -6.87 -16.63 -13.29
CA THR A 190 -8.16 -15.93 -13.18
C THR A 190 -8.25 -15.14 -11.88
N MET A 191 -7.79 -15.69 -10.74
CA MET A 191 -7.75 -14.96 -9.45
C MET A 191 -6.80 -13.77 -9.53
N ILE A 192 -5.60 -13.93 -10.08
CA ILE A 192 -4.63 -12.86 -10.30
C ILE A 192 -5.24 -11.75 -11.16
N ALA A 193 -5.86 -12.10 -12.29
CA ALA A 193 -6.46 -11.14 -13.20
C ALA A 193 -7.62 -10.35 -12.55
N LYS A 194 -8.52 -11.03 -11.81
CA LYS A 194 -9.62 -10.39 -11.09
C LYS A 194 -9.12 -9.46 -9.98
N SER A 195 -8.12 -9.90 -9.23
CA SER A 195 -7.51 -9.12 -8.14
C SER A 195 -6.78 -7.90 -8.68
N SER A 196 -5.99 -8.07 -9.74
CA SER A 196 -5.29 -6.97 -10.42
C SER A 196 -6.25 -5.93 -10.98
N LYS A 197 -7.36 -6.36 -11.62
CA LYS A 197 -8.42 -5.46 -12.10
C LYS A 197 -9.04 -4.67 -10.95
N LYS A 198 -9.35 -5.34 -9.83
CA LYS A 198 -9.94 -4.67 -8.65
C LYS A 198 -8.95 -3.68 -8.03
N GLY A 199 -7.68 -4.07 -7.90
CA GLY A 199 -6.59 -3.22 -7.43
C GLY A 199 -6.41 -1.97 -8.31
N PHE A 200 -6.31 -2.16 -9.63
CA PHE A 200 -6.22 -1.07 -10.60
C PHE A 200 -7.38 -0.07 -10.50
N MET A 201 -8.63 -0.57 -10.46
CA MET A 201 -9.82 0.27 -10.35
C MET A 201 -9.89 1.01 -9.01
N SER A 202 -9.43 0.39 -7.93
CA SER A 202 -9.34 1.04 -6.61
C SER A 202 -8.24 2.09 -6.60
N GLY A 203 -7.08 1.79 -7.17
CA GLY A 203 -5.96 2.73 -7.30
C GLY A 203 -6.32 3.99 -8.08
N ILE A 204 -7.02 3.86 -9.22
CA ILE A 204 -7.51 5.02 -9.99
C ILE A 204 -8.46 5.87 -9.15
N LYS A 205 -9.43 5.26 -8.44
CA LYS A 205 -10.39 6.01 -7.62
C LYS A 205 -9.70 6.79 -6.51
N VAL A 206 -8.84 6.11 -5.74
CA VAL A 206 -8.09 6.74 -4.65
C VAL A 206 -7.14 7.80 -5.19
N GLY A 207 -6.41 7.49 -6.27
CA GLY A 207 -5.51 8.44 -6.91
C GLY A 207 -6.21 9.71 -7.38
N PHE A 208 -7.43 9.59 -7.94
CA PHE A 208 -8.20 10.75 -8.36
C PHE A 208 -8.66 11.61 -7.15
N VAL A 209 -9.10 10.98 -6.07
CA VAL A 209 -9.43 11.68 -4.82
C VAL A 209 -8.20 12.39 -4.25
N MET A 210 -7.05 11.70 -4.20
CA MET A 210 -5.79 12.28 -3.74
C MET A 210 -5.35 13.45 -4.62
N TRP A 211 -5.51 13.33 -5.95
CA TRP A 211 -5.21 14.43 -6.87
C TRP A 211 -6.03 15.69 -6.55
N ILE A 212 -7.34 15.54 -6.30
CA ILE A 212 -8.22 16.67 -5.89
C ILE A 212 -7.73 17.25 -4.56
N LEU A 213 -7.44 16.41 -3.57
CA LEU A 213 -6.95 16.88 -2.25
C LEU A 213 -5.62 17.63 -2.38
N MET A 214 -4.68 17.14 -3.18
CA MET A 214 -3.40 17.82 -3.42
C MET A 214 -3.60 19.14 -4.18
N PHE A 215 -4.51 19.18 -5.15
CA PHE A 215 -4.87 20.41 -5.85
C PHE A 215 -5.46 21.47 -4.90
N MET A 216 -6.35 21.06 -3.99
CA MET A 216 -6.91 21.93 -2.97
C MET A 216 -5.85 22.40 -1.97
N SER A 217 -4.95 21.50 -1.54
CA SER A 217 -3.89 21.83 -0.59
C SER A 217 -2.89 22.84 -1.15
N MET A 218 -2.69 22.87 -2.45
CA MET A 218 -1.83 23.85 -3.11
C MET A 218 -2.28 25.30 -2.82
N PHE A 219 -3.60 25.54 -2.82
CA PHE A 219 -4.16 26.87 -2.54
C PHE A 219 -4.36 27.11 -1.05
N ALA A 220 -4.76 26.09 -0.27
CA ALA A 220 -5.06 26.24 1.14
C ALA A 220 -3.80 26.35 2.03
N PHE A 221 -2.76 25.57 1.69
CA PHE A 221 -1.55 25.43 2.52
C PHE A 221 -0.26 25.81 1.80
N GLY A 222 -0.33 26.24 0.53
CA GLY A 222 0.86 26.61 -0.23
C GLY A 222 1.84 25.45 -0.49
N THR A 223 1.33 24.22 -0.59
CA THR A 223 2.18 23.01 -0.75
C THR A 223 2.94 22.92 -2.08
N GLY A 224 2.72 23.90 -2.98
CA GLY A 224 3.32 23.90 -4.31
C GLY A 224 2.64 22.93 -5.28
N VAL A 225 3.11 22.92 -6.53
CA VAL A 225 2.51 22.14 -7.63
C VAL A 225 3.00 20.69 -7.68
N MET A 226 4.15 20.37 -7.06
CA MET A 226 4.80 19.05 -7.18
C MET A 226 3.92 17.86 -6.76
N PRO A 227 3.18 17.89 -5.61
CA PRO A 227 2.31 16.78 -5.24
C PRO A 227 1.20 16.52 -6.27
N VAL A 228 0.62 17.60 -6.84
CA VAL A 228 -0.43 17.51 -7.88
C VAL A 228 0.11 16.86 -9.14
N LEU A 229 1.30 17.28 -9.60
CA LEU A 229 1.97 16.72 -10.77
C LEU A 229 2.32 15.25 -10.55
N ALA A 230 2.89 14.88 -9.39
CA ALA A 230 3.28 13.51 -9.08
C ALA A 230 2.09 12.55 -9.17
N VAL A 231 0.98 12.88 -8.52
CA VAL A 231 -0.23 12.05 -8.57
C VAL A 231 -0.82 12.02 -9.98
N GLY A 232 -0.84 13.16 -10.68
CA GLY A 232 -1.32 13.26 -12.06
C GLY A 232 -0.54 12.39 -13.03
N VAL A 233 0.80 12.37 -12.92
CA VAL A 233 1.68 11.52 -13.75
C VAL A 233 1.41 10.04 -13.47
N ILE A 234 1.27 9.64 -12.21
CA ILE A 234 0.94 8.25 -11.85
C ILE A 234 -0.36 7.81 -12.51
N LEU A 235 -1.42 8.62 -12.39
CA LEU A 235 -2.72 8.33 -13.01
C LEU A 235 -2.62 8.23 -14.54
N LEU A 236 -1.87 9.14 -15.17
CA LEU A 236 -1.64 9.13 -16.61
C LEU A 236 -0.94 7.86 -17.07
N VAL A 237 0.16 7.47 -16.38
CA VAL A 237 0.92 6.26 -16.70
C VAL A 237 0.05 5.01 -16.55
N MET A 238 -0.73 4.91 -15.47
CA MET A 238 -1.65 3.79 -15.26
C MET A 238 -2.66 3.66 -16.40
N TYR A 239 -3.25 4.78 -16.85
CA TYR A 239 -4.25 4.78 -17.91
C TYR A 239 -3.65 4.45 -19.27
N VAL A 240 -2.48 5.01 -19.57
CA VAL A 240 -1.75 4.75 -20.83
C VAL A 240 -1.32 3.28 -20.91
N ALA A 241 -0.79 2.72 -19.82
CA ALA A 241 -0.38 1.33 -19.75
C ALA A 241 -1.57 0.38 -19.99
N TYR A 242 -2.68 0.63 -19.27
CA TYR A 242 -3.92 -0.12 -19.48
C TYR A 242 -4.42 -0.05 -20.93
N GLY A 243 -4.52 1.14 -21.51
CA GLY A 243 -5.02 1.33 -22.86
C GLY A 243 -4.11 0.75 -23.96
N ARG A 244 -2.79 0.69 -23.70
CA ARG A 244 -1.83 0.02 -24.59
C ARG A 244 -2.06 -1.48 -24.59
N GLU A 245 -2.17 -2.10 -23.42
CA GLU A 245 -2.32 -3.54 -23.31
C GLU A 245 -3.68 -4.00 -23.82
N PHE A 246 -4.74 -3.27 -23.49
CA PHE A 246 -6.07 -3.55 -24.00
C PHE A 246 -6.12 -3.58 -25.55
N ARG A 247 -5.43 -2.63 -26.20
CA ARG A 247 -5.35 -2.61 -27.68
C ARG A 247 -4.53 -3.74 -28.29
N LYS A 248 -3.51 -4.26 -27.56
CA LYS A 248 -2.77 -5.43 -28.02
C LYS A 248 -3.61 -6.70 -27.98
N LEU A 249 -4.43 -6.86 -26.95
CA LEU A 249 -5.30 -8.02 -26.77
C LEU A 249 -6.52 -8.04 -27.70
N GLN A 250 -6.81 -6.92 -28.39
CA GLN A 250 -7.88 -6.84 -29.42
C GLN A 250 -7.41 -7.28 -30.82
N LYS A 251 -6.11 -7.47 -31.02
CA LYS A 251 -5.53 -7.95 -32.28
C LYS A 251 -5.46 -9.46 -32.30
#